data_e20aebba59f8c5c7a2d1893166f895d0
#
_entry.id   e20aebba59f8c5c7a2d1893166f895d0
#
_cell.length_a   1.000
_cell.length_b   1.000
_cell.length_c   1.000
_cell.angle_alpha   90.00
_cell.angle_beta   90.00
_cell.angle_gamma   90.00
#
_symmetry.space_group_name_H-M   'P 1'
#
loop_
_entity.id
_entity.type
_entity.pdbx_description
1 polymer ?
#
loop_
_entity_poly.entity_id
_entity_poly.type
_entity_poly.pdbx_seq_one_letter_code
_entity_poly.pdbx_strand_id
1 'polypeptide(L)'
;MYKRQIFDYAEQPCHTIPELVELHDTLAGSIPLAADESIRRATDPLRVIAAGAVDRVVVKAAPLGGPRALLHLAEHIPYPLTVSSALDSAVGMNAGLAAAAALPAVADCGLGTGSFFTVDVCEPHQLVDGHLPYRIAAPDPARLEELRAPADREQWWRERLERCYPLATHPANTVTSPC
;
A
#
# COMPACT_ATOMS: atom_id res chain seq x y z
N MET A 1 30.86 8.89 18.25
CA MET A 1 30.79 7.47 17.88
C MET A 1 29.38 7.21 17.36
N TYR A 2 29.17 7.27 16.03
CA TYR A 2 27.86 6.98 15.44
C TYR A 2 27.58 5.49 15.65
N LYS A 3 26.49 5.14 16.35
CA LYS A 3 26.00 3.79 16.39
C LYS A 3 25.65 3.42 14.95
N ARG A 4 26.23 2.36 14.40
CA ARG A 4 25.82 1.77 13.12
C ARG A 4 24.33 1.46 13.25
N GLN A 5 23.49 2.19 12.52
CA GLN A 5 22.08 1.84 12.38
C GLN A 5 22.04 0.57 11.55
N ILE A 6 21.40 -0.45 12.08
CA ILE A 6 21.12 -1.67 11.35
C ILE A 6 19.76 -1.42 10.70
N PHE A 7 19.71 -1.36 9.37
CA PHE A 7 18.47 -1.27 8.61
C PHE A 7 18.06 -2.68 8.20
N ASP A 8 16.78 -2.99 8.32
CA ASP A 8 16.22 -4.25 7.82
C ASP A 8 16.17 -4.24 6.29
N TYR A 9 15.87 -3.10 5.71
CA TYR A 9 15.88 -2.85 4.25
C TYR A 9 15.83 -1.33 3.96
N ALA A 10 16.11 -0.96 2.70
CA ALA A 10 15.88 0.37 2.18
C ALA A 10 14.66 0.36 1.24
N GLU A 11 13.63 1.17 1.55
CA GLU A 11 12.39 1.24 0.78
C GLU A 11 12.51 2.29 -0.32
N GLN A 12 12.29 1.87 -1.56
CA GLN A 12 12.27 2.70 -2.79
C GLN A 12 13.36 3.79 -2.84
N PRO A 13 14.64 3.44 -2.67
CA PRO A 13 15.71 4.44 -2.58
C PRO A 13 15.97 5.16 -3.91
N CYS A 14 15.47 4.64 -5.04
CA CYS A 14 15.62 5.19 -6.38
C CYS A 14 14.28 5.42 -7.05
N HIS A 15 14.23 6.31 -8.05
CA HIS A 15 13.00 6.66 -8.77
C HIS A 15 12.64 5.70 -9.87
N THR A 16 13.62 5.07 -10.52
CA THR A 16 13.43 4.20 -11.68
C THR A 16 13.89 2.78 -11.42
N ILE A 17 13.31 1.83 -12.16
CA ILE A 17 13.73 0.42 -12.09
C ILE A 17 15.20 0.22 -12.48
N PRO A 18 15.72 0.84 -13.55
CA PRO A 18 17.15 0.73 -13.85
C PRO A 18 18.07 1.19 -12.72
N GLU A 19 17.76 2.30 -12.06
CA GLU A 19 18.51 2.77 -10.89
C GLU A 19 18.43 1.80 -9.71
N LEU A 20 17.26 1.16 -9.49
CA LEU A 20 17.12 0.13 -8.47
C LEU A 20 17.97 -1.09 -8.79
N VAL A 21 18.02 -1.53 -10.04
CA VAL A 21 18.90 -2.64 -10.48
C VAL A 21 20.36 -2.30 -10.20
N GLU A 22 20.84 -1.14 -10.63
CA GLU A 22 22.22 -0.70 -10.43
C GLU A 22 22.58 -0.64 -8.94
N LEU A 23 21.67 -0.10 -8.12
CA LEU A 23 21.86 -0.03 -6.67
C LEU A 23 21.86 -1.41 -6.03
N HIS A 24 20.93 -2.29 -6.42
CA HIS A 24 20.86 -3.66 -5.93
C HIS A 24 22.14 -4.44 -6.21
N ASP A 25 22.66 -4.35 -7.42
CA ASP A 25 23.93 -4.95 -7.82
C ASP A 25 25.11 -4.37 -7.02
N THR A 26 25.13 -3.05 -6.81
CA THR A 26 26.18 -2.37 -6.03
C THR A 26 26.18 -2.78 -4.58
N LEU A 27 25.01 -2.94 -3.98
CA LEU A 27 24.85 -3.35 -2.57
C LEU A 27 25.18 -4.83 -2.36
N ALA A 28 25.05 -5.66 -3.39
CA ALA A 28 25.37 -7.09 -3.36
C ALA A 28 24.78 -7.82 -2.13
N GLY A 29 23.55 -7.51 -1.76
CA GLY A 29 22.85 -8.09 -0.61
C GLY A 29 23.25 -7.54 0.76
N SER A 30 24.11 -6.53 0.85
CA SER A 30 24.50 -5.91 2.13
C SER A 30 23.37 -5.16 2.83
N ILE A 31 22.44 -4.60 2.03
CA ILE A 31 21.19 -3.96 2.48
C ILE A 31 20.10 -4.43 1.51
N PRO A 32 19.07 -5.16 1.98
CA PRO A 32 17.94 -5.53 1.14
C PRO A 32 17.19 -4.30 0.61
N LEU A 33 16.70 -4.35 -0.61
CA LEU A 33 15.88 -3.30 -1.20
C LEU A 33 14.41 -3.72 -1.22
N ALA A 34 13.52 -2.75 -0.97
CA ALA A 34 12.06 -2.93 -1.08
C ALA A 34 11.48 -1.99 -2.14
N ALA A 35 10.56 -2.50 -2.98
CA ALA A 35 9.77 -1.67 -3.89
C ALA A 35 8.47 -1.22 -3.23
N ASP A 36 8.14 0.07 -3.36
CA ASP A 36 6.82 0.68 -3.06
C ASP A 36 6.25 1.37 -4.30
N GLU A 37 6.81 2.53 -4.68
CA GLU A 37 6.31 3.30 -5.82
C GLU A 37 6.40 2.52 -7.13
N SER A 38 7.43 1.72 -7.31
CA SER A 38 7.60 0.85 -8.47
C SER A 38 6.54 -0.24 -8.60
N ILE A 39 5.79 -0.52 -7.53
CA ILE A 39 4.61 -1.38 -7.52
C ILE A 39 3.34 -0.56 -7.71
N ARG A 40 3.05 0.36 -6.78
CA ARG A 40 1.74 1.02 -6.68
C ARG A 40 1.46 2.07 -7.76
N ARG A 41 2.50 2.56 -8.45
CA ARG A 41 2.38 3.56 -9.54
C ARG A 41 2.63 2.97 -10.93
N ALA A 42 3.05 1.73 -11.00
CA ALA A 42 3.37 1.11 -12.28
C ALA A 42 2.10 0.69 -13.02
N THR A 43 2.14 0.81 -14.36
CA THR A 43 1.12 0.20 -15.23
C THR A 43 1.19 -1.33 -15.15
N ASP A 44 2.40 -1.85 -14.97
CA ASP A 44 2.67 -3.26 -14.71
C ASP A 44 3.48 -3.38 -13.41
N PRO A 45 2.85 -3.74 -12.30
CA PRO A 45 3.50 -3.88 -11.00
C PRO A 45 4.59 -4.96 -10.97
N LEU A 46 4.53 -5.96 -11.86
CA LEU A 46 5.48 -7.06 -11.87
C LEU A 46 6.81 -6.74 -12.58
N ARG A 47 6.91 -5.61 -13.26
CA ARG A 47 8.16 -5.22 -13.96
C ARG A 47 9.37 -5.11 -13.04
N VAL A 48 9.19 -4.55 -11.83
CA VAL A 48 10.30 -4.43 -10.85
C VAL A 48 10.70 -5.80 -10.32
N ILE A 49 9.76 -6.72 -10.20
CA ILE A 49 9.99 -8.11 -9.79
C ILE A 49 10.78 -8.84 -10.89
N ALA A 50 10.33 -8.74 -12.15
CA ALA A 50 11.00 -9.37 -13.30
C ALA A 50 12.41 -8.83 -13.53
N ALA A 51 12.69 -7.58 -13.14
CA ALA A 51 14.01 -6.99 -13.23
C ALA A 51 15.01 -7.51 -12.17
N GLY A 52 14.54 -8.23 -11.14
CA GLY A 52 15.39 -8.68 -10.04
C GLY A 52 15.97 -7.54 -9.21
N ALA A 53 15.29 -6.40 -9.16
CA ALA A 53 15.81 -5.15 -8.59
C ALA A 53 15.57 -5.01 -7.08
N VAL A 54 14.88 -5.98 -6.43
CA VAL A 54 14.46 -5.87 -5.04
C VAL A 54 14.38 -7.24 -4.36
N ASP A 55 14.45 -7.24 -3.04
CA ASP A 55 14.37 -8.41 -2.17
C ASP A 55 13.05 -8.48 -1.40
N ARG A 56 12.30 -7.38 -1.36
CA ARG A 56 11.04 -7.21 -0.63
C ARG A 56 10.08 -6.34 -1.42
N VAL A 57 8.82 -6.39 -1.06
CA VAL A 57 7.77 -5.58 -1.69
C VAL A 57 6.86 -4.97 -0.62
N VAL A 58 6.64 -3.65 -0.73
CA VAL A 58 5.65 -2.92 0.04
C VAL A 58 4.41 -2.74 -0.82
N VAL A 59 3.26 -3.21 -0.33
CA VAL A 59 1.99 -3.18 -1.05
C VAL A 59 0.94 -2.38 -0.28
N LYS A 60 0.12 -1.61 -1.00
CA LYS A 60 -0.93 -0.77 -0.43
C LYS A 60 -2.25 -1.07 -1.11
N ALA A 61 -3.27 -1.45 -0.33
CA ALA A 61 -4.54 -1.93 -0.88
C ALA A 61 -5.26 -0.88 -1.74
N ALA A 62 -5.36 0.37 -1.28
CA ALA A 62 -6.09 1.41 -2.00
C ALA A 62 -5.49 1.73 -3.39
N PRO A 63 -4.18 2.01 -3.54
CA PRO A 63 -3.58 2.27 -4.84
C PRO A 63 -3.66 1.08 -5.81
N LEU A 64 -3.67 -0.15 -5.30
CA LEU A 64 -3.73 -1.37 -6.11
C LEU A 64 -5.15 -1.77 -6.53
N GLY A 65 -6.17 -1.01 -6.13
CA GLY A 65 -7.56 -1.30 -6.49
C GLY A 65 -8.32 -2.14 -5.46
N GLY A 66 -7.81 -2.26 -4.24
CA GLY A 66 -8.44 -2.92 -3.12
C GLY A 66 -7.79 -4.23 -2.69
N PRO A 67 -8.31 -4.84 -1.60
CA PRO A 67 -7.68 -6.02 -1.01
C PRO A 67 -7.65 -7.24 -1.96
N ARG A 68 -8.66 -7.42 -2.79
CA ARG A 68 -8.69 -8.55 -3.76
C ARG A 68 -7.60 -8.42 -4.83
N ALA A 69 -7.42 -7.21 -5.37
CA ALA A 69 -6.37 -6.96 -6.36
C ALA A 69 -4.98 -7.13 -5.74
N LEU A 70 -4.80 -6.69 -4.49
CA LEU A 70 -3.56 -6.91 -3.75
C LEU A 70 -3.28 -8.40 -3.54
N LEU A 71 -4.28 -9.18 -3.10
CA LEU A 71 -4.12 -10.63 -2.89
C LEU A 71 -3.77 -11.36 -4.19
N HIS A 72 -4.44 -11.01 -5.29
CA HIS A 72 -4.11 -11.57 -6.60
C HIS A 72 -2.69 -11.21 -7.06
N LEU A 73 -2.26 -9.96 -6.85
CA LEU A 73 -0.89 -9.55 -7.14
C LEU A 73 0.12 -10.34 -6.29
N ALA A 74 -0.20 -10.56 -5.01
CA ALA A 74 0.67 -11.27 -4.07
C ALA A 74 0.97 -12.72 -4.49
N GLU A 75 0.05 -13.38 -5.21
CA GLU A 75 0.26 -14.74 -5.75
C GLU A 75 1.43 -14.81 -6.75
N HIS A 76 1.81 -13.66 -7.35
CA HIS A 76 2.85 -13.57 -8.36
C HIS A 76 4.17 -12.99 -7.83
N ILE A 77 4.24 -12.67 -6.53
CA ILE A 77 5.41 -12.06 -5.89
C ILE A 77 6.13 -13.11 -5.03
N PRO A 78 7.34 -13.54 -5.41
CA PRO A 78 8.09 -14.55 -4.68
C PRO A 78 8.86 -13.99 -3.47
N TYR A 79 8.70 -12.71 -3.14
CA TYR A 79 9.42 -12.01 -2.09
C TYR A 79 8.55 -11.77 -0.86
N PRO A 80 9.15 -11.54 0.33
CA PRO A 80 8.43 -11.10 1.52
C PRO A 80 7.62 -9.84 1.24
N LEU A 81 6.36 -9.84 1.68
CA LEU A 81 5.42 -8.74 1.52
C LEU A 81 5.26 -7.98 2.84
N THR A 82 5.27 -6.65 2.74
CA THR A 82 4.85 -5.73 3.80
C THR A 82 3.58 -5.03 3.34
N VAL A 83 2.47 -5.22 4.04
CA VAL A 83 1.25 -4.43 3.78
C VAL A 83 1.37 -3.09 4.49
N SER A 84 1.22 -2.01 3.74
CA SER A 84 1.32 -0.64 4.26
C SER A 84 0.04 0.15 3.94
N SER A 85 -0.17 1.25 4.65
CA SER A 85 -1.24 2.20 4.35
C SER A 85 -0.79 3.24 3.31
N ALA A 86 -1.77 3.85 2.64
CA ALA A 86 -1.55 5.01 1.80
C ALA A 86 -1.90 6.32 2.56
N LEU A 87 -1.72 6.35 3.88
CA LEU A 87 -2.19 7.38 4.80
C LEU A 87 -3.73 7.39 4.83
N ASP A 88 -4.29 6.23 5.11
CA ASP A 88 -5.73 5.99 5.09
C ASP A 88 -6.40 6.42 6.40
N SER A 89 -7.65 6.91 6.33
CA SER A 89 -8.52 7.04 7.50
C SER A 89 -8.76 5.68 8.16
N ALA A 90 -9.31 5.65 9.37
CA ALA A 90 -9.65 4.39 10.04
C ALA A 90 -10.59 3.51 9.19
N VAL A 91 -11.48 4.11 8.40
CA VAL A 91 -12.35 3.38 7.45
C VAL A 91 -11.54 2.84 6.27
N GLY A 92 -10.66 3.64 5.69
CA GLY A 92 -9.77 3.23 4.59
C GLY A 92 -8.82 2.11 5.01
N MET A 93 -8.36 2.14 6.26
CA MET A 93 -7.49 1.13 6.86
C MET A 93 -8.10 -0.29 6.87
N ASN A 94 -9.43 -0.40 6.86
CA ASN A 94 -10.11 -1.72 6.78
C ASN A 94 -9.58 -2.56 5.60
N ALA A 95 -9.30 -1.93 4.45
CA ALA A 95 -8.83 -2.63 3.26
C ALA A 95 -7.41 -3.20 3.46
N GLY A 96 -6.51 -2.41 4.07
CA GLY A 96 -5.16 -2.84 4.39
C GLY A 96 -5.13 -3.96 5.43
N LEU A 97 -5.90 -3.81 6.51
CA LEU A 97 -6.03 -4.82 7.56
C LEU A 97 -6.61 -6.13 7.03
N ALA A 98 -7.66 -6.06 6.18
CA ALA A 98 -8.25 -7.24 5.56
C ALA A 98 -7.24 -7.98 4.66
N ALA A 99 -6.47 -7.23 3.86
CA ALA A 99 -5.44 -7.81 3.01
C ALA A 99 -4.34 -8.47 3.85
N ALA A 100 -3.83 -7.79 4.88
CA ALA A 100 -2.80 -8.33 5.76
C ALA A 100 -3.27 -9.62 6.47
N ALA A 101 -4.51 -9.64 6.96
CA ALA A 101 -5.08 -10.80 7.64
C ALA A 101 -5.33 -12.00 6.71
N ALA A 102 -5.53 -11.75 5.42
CA ALA A 102 -5.81 -12.80 4.42
C ALA A 102 -4.54 -13.38 3.79
N LEU A 103 -3.40 -12.71 3.89
CA LEU A 103 -2.13 -13.22 3.37
C LEU A 103 -1.60 -14.36 4.26
N PRO A 104 -1.05 -15.45 3.68
CA PRO A 104 -0.55 -16.60 4.45
C PRO A 104 0.68 -16.27 5.29
N ALA A 105 1.45 -15.29 4.86
CA ALA A 105 2.59 -14.75 5.58
C ALA A 105 2.82 -13.30 5.16
N VAL A 106 2.98 -12.43 6.14
CA VAL A 106 3.38 -11.03 5.94
C VAL A 106 4.53 -10.73 6.88
N ALA A 107 5.40 -9.83 6.47
CA ALA A 107 6.33 -9.17 7.37
C ALA A 107 5.58 -8.15 8.26
N ASP A 108 6.29 -7.50 9.18
CA ASP A 108 5.72 -6.41 9.97
C ASP A 108 5.07 -5.36 9.07
N CYS A 109 3.81 -5.01 9.38
CA CYS A 109 2.99 -4.16 8.53
C CYS A 109 3.17 -2.67 8.82
N GLY A 110 3.17 -1.84 7.77
CA GLY A 110 3.18 -0.38 7.87
C GLY A 110 1.76 0.22 8.01
N LEU A 111 0.94 -0.31 8.94
CA LEU A 111 -0.46 0.07 9.11
C LEU A 111 -0.72 0.98 10.32
N GLY A 112 0.33 1.45 11.00
CA GLY A 112 0.21 2.28 12.22
C GLY A 112 0.01 3.79 11.95
N THR A 113 -0.36 4.21 10.75
CA THR A 113 -0.39 5.62 10.33
C THR A 113 -1.60 6.42 10.85
N GLY A 114 -2.59 5.77 11.49
CA GLY A 114 -3.75 6.45 12.07
C GLY A 114 -3.41 7.53 13.09
N SER A 115 -2.28 7.40 13.79
CA SER A 115 -1.78 8.40 14.76
C SER A 115 -1.28 9.71 14.12
N PHE A 116 -1.13 9.78 12.80
CA PHE A 116 -0.76 10.99 12.09
C PHE A 116 -1.93 11.94 11.86
N PHE A 117 -3.16 11.48 12.02
CA PHE A 117 -4.35 12.32 11.94
C PHE A 117 -4.67 12.91 13.32
N THR A 118 -4.93 14.22 13.37
CA THR A 118 -5.45 14.87 14.58
C THR A 118 -6.91 14.56 14.84
N VAL A 119 -7.66 14.26 13.77
CA VAL A 119 -9.06 13.86 13.77
C VAL A 119 -9.29 12.82 12.68
N ASP A 120 -10.29 11.95 12.87
CA ASP A 120 -10.66 10.94 11.89
C ASP A 120 -12.20 10.79 11.84
N VAL A 121 -12.69 10.21 10.76
CA VAL A 121 -14.12 10.03 10.47
C VAL A 121 -14.82 9.02 11.41
N CYS A 122 -14.07 8.32 12.22
CA CYS A 122 -14.54 7.46 13.31
C CYS A 122 -13.42 7.25 14.33
N GLU A 123 -13.65 6.41 15.32
CA GLU A 123 -12.62 6.03 16.29
C GLU A 123 -11.46 5.31 15.58
N PRO A 124 -10.21 5.78 15.71
CA PRO A 124 -9.07 5.17 15.05
C PRO A 124 -8.78 3.77 15.56
N HIS A 125 -8.13 2.96 14.74
CA HIS A 125 -7.59 1.68 15.18
C HIS A 125 -6.50 1.91 16.23
N GLN A 126 -6.57 1.20 17.35
CA GLN A 126 -5.62 1.32 18.45
C GLN A 126 -4.58 0.19 18.39
N LEU A 127 -3.32 0.54 18.53
CA LEU A 127 -2.26 -0.44 18.72
C LEU A 127 -2.36 -1.04 20.14
N VAL A 128 -2.34 -2.35 20.20
CA VAL A 128 -2.27 -3.12 21.45
C VAL A 128 -1.04 -4.01 21.37
N ASP A 129 -0.07 -3.76 22.23
CA ASP A 129 1.20 -4.51 22.26
C ASP A 129 1.88 -4.64 20.88
N GLY A 130 1.89 -3.54 20.10
CA GLY A 130 2.47 -3.49 18.76
C GLY A 130 1.58 -4.10 17.66
N HIS A 131 0.38 -4.56 17.98
CA HIS A 131 -0.55 -5.17 17.04
C HIS A 131 -1.78 -4.29 16.82
N LEU A 132 -2.33 -4.29 15.60
CA LEU A 132 -3.64 -3.73 15.29
C LEU A 132 -4.67 -4.86 15.27
N PRO A 133 -5.55 -4.95 16.28
CA PRO A 133 -6.64 -5.93 16.25
C PRO A 133 -7.53 -5.69 15.03
N TYR A 134 -7.84 -6.76 14.28
CA TYR A 134 -8.74 -6.64 13.16
C TYR A 134 -10.15 -6.31 13.64
N ARG A 135 -10.65 -5.18 13.16
CA ARG A 135 -12.06 -4.77 13.31
C ARG A 135 -12.46 -3.98 12.08
N ILE A 136 -13.75 -3.97 11.76
CA ILE A 136 -14.29 -3.11 10.71
C ILE A 136 -14.66 -1.76 11.34
N ALA A 137 -13.95 -0.72 10.97
CA ALA A 137 -14.28 0.65 11.33
C ALA A 137 -15.41 1.15 10.40
N ALA A 138 -16.44 1.72 10.98
CA ALA A 138 -17.54 2.37 10.24
C ALA A 138 -17.49 3.88 10.49
N PRO A 139 -17.79 4.72 9.50
CA PRO A 139 -17.78 6.16 9.69
C PRO A 139 -18.88 6.61 10.65
N ASP A 140 -18.55 7.58 11.50
CA ASP A 140 -19.52 8.26 12.36
C ASP A 140 -20.20 9.38 11.57
N PRO A 141 -21.55 9.40 11.45
CA PRO A 141 -22.26 10.42 10.68
C PRO A 141 -22.00 11.85 11.16
N ALA A 142 -21.86 12.06 12.48
CA ALA A 142 -21.59 13.40 13.03
C ALA A 142 -20.18 13.87 12.68
N ARG A 143 -19.20 12.99 12.80
CA ARG A 143 -17.81 13.29 12.38
C ARG A 143 -17.69 13.52 10.88
N LEU A 144 -18.43 12.77 10.05
CA LEU A 144 -18.46 13.01 8.59
C LEU A 144 -19.00 14.41 8.25
N GLU A 145 -20.02 14.87 8.95
CA GLU A 145 -20.57 16.22 8.75
C GLU A 145 -19.59 17.30 9.22
N GLU A 146 -18.98 17.12 10.39
CA GLU A 146 -17.97 18.04 10.95
C GLU A 146 -16.73 18.15 10.05
N LEU A 147 -16.27 17.02 9.50
CA LEU A 147 -15.07 16.92 8.69
C LEU A 147 -15.34 17.01 7.18
N ARG A 148 -16.53 17.47 6.80
CA ARG A 148 -16.91 17.64 5.41
C ARG A 148 -15.89 18.50 4.66
N ALA A 149 -15.43 18.01 3.52
CA ALA A 149 -14.52 18.77 2.66
C ALA A 149 -15.20 20.05 2.13
N PRO A 150 -14.44 21.09 1.81
CA PRO A 150 -14.96 22.24 1.06
C PRO A 150 -15.67 21.80 -0.22
N ALA A 151 -16.71 22.56 -0.63
CA ALA A 151 -17.61 22.16 -1.72
C ALA A 151 -16.89 21.88 -3.05
N ASP A 152 -15.88 22.68 -3.39
CA ASP A 152 -15.04 22.51 -4.57
C ASP A 152 -14.25 21.18 -4.52
N ARG A 153 -13.76 20.81 -3.32
CA ARG A 153 -13.04 19.56 -3.12
C ARG A 153 -13.97 18.34 -3.15
N GLU A 154 -15.15 18.47 -2.57
CA GLU A 154 -16.20 17.44 -2.65
C GLU A 154 -16.62 17.20 -4.11
N GLN A 155 -16.85 18.28 -4.87
CA GLN A 155 -17.17 18.20 -6.28
C GLN A 155 -16.05 17.50 -7.09
N TRP A 156 -14.79 17.87 -6.86
CA TRP A 156 -13.64 17.23 -7.52
C TRP A 156 -13.59 15.71 -7.28
N TRP A 157 -13.88 15.26 -6.05
CA TRP A 157 -13.91 13.84 -5.73
C TRP A 157 -15.08 13.11 -6.38
N ARG A 158 -16.27 13.73 -6.46
CA ARG A 158 -17.43 13.17 -7.15
C ARG A 158 -17.14 12.98 -8.63
N GLU A 159 -16.63 13.98 -9.29
CA GLU A 159 -16.24 13.92 -10.71
C GLU A 159 -15.15 12.87 -10.95
N ARG A 160 -14.19 12.75 -10.04
CA ARG A 160 -13.18 11.71 -10.11
C ARG A 160 -13.81 10.31 -10.01
N LEU A 161 -14.71 10.10 -9.06
CA LEU A 161 -15.41 8.82 -8.91
C LEU A 161 -16.21 8.47 -10.17
N GLU A 162 -16.96 9.41 -10.73
CA GLU A 162 -17.72 9.24 -11.97
C GLU A 162 -16.83 8.85 -13.17
N ARG A 163 -15.66 9.44 -13.29
CA ARG A 163 -14.68 9.09 -14.33
C ARG A 163 -14.04 7.72 -14.11
N CYS A 164 -13.76 7.35 -12.88
CA CYS A 164 -13.04 6.12 -12.57
C CYS A 164 -13.95 4.90 -12.46
N TYR A 165 -15.20 5.07 -12.08
CA TYR A 165 -16.16 3.97 -11.87
C TYR A 165 -16.34 3.06 -13.10
N PRO A 166 -16.55 3.60 -14.32
CA PRO A 166 -16.65 2.77 -15.53
C PRO A 166 -15.39 1.95 -15.80
N LEU A 167 -14.20 2.49 -15.48
CA LEU A 167 -12.92 1.79 -15.66
C LEU A 167 -12.76 0.61 -14.70
N ALA A 168 -13.29 0.73 -13.50
CA ALA A 168 -13.25 -0.32 -12.49
C ALA A 168 -14.25 -1.46 -12.75
N THR A 169 -15.35 -1.15 -13.47
CA THR A 169 -16.43 -2.11 -13.71
C THR A 169 -16.35 -2.83 -15.07
N HIS A 170 -15.45 -2.40 -15.97
CA HIS A 170 -15.22 -3.06 -17.25
C HIS A 170 -14.17 -4.18 -17.14
N PRO A 171 -14.45 -5.42 -17.58
CA PRO A 171 -13.53 -6.56 -17.46
C PRO A 171 -12.31 -6.50 -18.39
N ALA A 172 -12.07 -5.40 -19.09
CA ALA A 172 -10.92 -5.23 -19.99
C ALA A 172 -9.55 -5.13 -19.27
N ASN A 173 -9.53 -5.09 -17.95
CA ASN A 173 -8.29 -5.07 -17.15
C ASN A 173 -7.90 -6.44 -16.58
N THR A 174 -8.37 -7.54 -17.17
CA THR A 174 -7.68 -8.81 -16.98
C THR A 174 -6.34 -8.70 -17.69
N VAL A 175 -5.27 -8.67 -16.92
CA VAL A 175 -3.90 -8.88 -17.39
C VAL A 175 -3.93 -10.18 -18.20
N THR A 176 -3.96 -10.05 -19.52
CA THR A 176 -3.72 -11.19 -20.40
C THR A 176 -2.25 -11.53 -20.23
N SER A 177 -1.96 -12.62 -19.50
CA SER A 177 -0.64 -13.26 -19.57
C SER A 177 -0.30 -13.51 -21.04
N PRO A 178 0.84 -13.01 -21.53
CA PRO A 178 1.39 -13.59 -22.74
C PRO A 178 1.93 -14.97 -22.39
N CYS A 179 1.48 -15.98 -23.15
CA CYS A 179 2.08 -17.30 -23.21
C CYS A 179 3.57 -17.22 -23.58
#